data_fc04a886e88fca2fda26b5f0efaad2a8
#
_entry.id   fc04a886e88fca2fda26b5f0efaad2a8
#
_cell.length_a   1.000
_cell.length_b   1.000
_cell.length_c   1.000
_cell.angle_alpha   90.00
_cell.angle_beta   90.00
_cell.angle_gamma   90.00
#
_symmetry.space_group_name_H-M   'P 1'
#
loop_
_entity.id
_entity.type
_entity.pdbx_description
1 polymer ?
#
loop_
_entity_poly.entity_id
_entity_poly.type
_entity_poly.pdbx_seq_one_letter_code
_entity_poly.pdbx_strand_id
1 'polypeptide(L)'
;QKVYIDLSFYEDMKKKLGGGGDFALGYVLAHEVGHHVQNLLGISEKAQKLESQGSKADANRISVKVELQADCFAGVWGNYMKRDGVLESGDLEKALNTATAIGDDRLQKEATGRVVPDSFTHGTSAQRLYWFKRGYNSGNPNTCNTFESDTSNGAVPATAWGRTAQ
;
A
#
# COMPACT_ATOMS: atom_id res chain seq x y z
N GLN A 1 -3.95 5.48 -22.08
CA GLN A 1 -2.97 5.29 -21.00
C GLN A 1 -2.72 3.80 -20.82
N LYS A 2 -1.50 3.41 -20.49
CA LYS A 2 -1.09 2.01 -20.37
C LYS A 2 -0.48 1.80 -18.98
N VAL A 3 -0.77 0.66 -18.36
CA VAL A 3 -0.07 0.16 -17.17
C VAL A 3 1.04 -0.76 -17.64
N TYR A 4 2.26 -0.54 -17.16
CA TYR A 4 3.42 -1.37 -17.47
C TYR A 4 3.81 -2.15 -16.22
N ILE A 5 4.04 -3.44 -16.38
CA ILE A 5 4.50 -4.31 -15.31
C ILE A 5 5.73 -5.04 -15.79
N ASP A 6 6.76 -5.01 -14.95
CA ASP A 6 7.95 -5.82 -15.14
C ASP A 6 7.68 -7.24 -14.63
N LEU A 7 7.60 -8.19 -15.54
CA LEU A 7 7.37 -9.59 -15.19
C LEU A 7 8.56 -10.21 -14.43
N SER A 8 9.75 -9.63 -14.52
CA SER A 8 10.91 -10.09 -13.72
C SER A 8 10.70 -9.80 -12.24
N PHE A 9 10.01 -8.71 -11.90
CA PHE A 9 9.59 -8.40 -10.53
C PHE A 9 8.67 -9.49 -9.94
N TYR A 10 7.78 -10.05 -10.76
CA TYR A 10 6.91 -11.15 -10.32
C TYR A 10 7.72 -12.40 -9.98
N GLU A 11 8.70 -12.77 -10.80
CA GLU A 11 9.58 -13.91 -10.54
C GLU A 11 10.43 -13.71 -9.26
N ASP A 12 10.95 -12.51 -9.06
CA ASP A 12 11.69 -12.15 -7.85
C ASP A 12 10.80 -12.17 -6.60
N MET A 13 9.59 -11.66 -6.70
CA MET A 13 8.60 -11.69 -5.63
C MET A 13 8.24 -13.14 -5.28
N LYS A 14 8.01 -14.00 -6.27
CA LYS A 14 7.71 -15.42 -6.07
C LYS A 14 8.86 -16.15 -5.36
N LYS A 15 10.11 -15.87 -5.74
CA LYS A 15 11.30 -16.47 -5.11
C LYS A 15 11.54 -15.97 -3.67
N LYS A 16 11.37 -14.65 -3.43
CA LYS A 16 11.66 -14.02 -2.14
C LYS A 16 10.56 -14.19 -1.11
N LEU A 17 9.30 -14.28 -1.54
CA LEU A 17 8.12 -14.31 -0.66
C LEU A 17 7.52 -15.71 -0.47
N GLY A 18 8.18 -16.75 -0.99
CA GLY A 18 7.80 -18.13 -0.71
C GLY A 18 6.44 -18.57 -1.27
N GLY A 19 6.07 -18.08 -2.43
CA GLY A 19 4.86 -18.49 -3.12
C GLY A 19 3.88 -17.36 -3.39
N GLY A 20 4.30 -16.42 -4.24
CA GLY A 20 3.36 -15.50 -4.86
C GLY A 20 2.30 -16.31 -5.61
N GLY A 21 1.06 -16.33 -5.12
CA GLY A 21 -0.07 -16.84 -5.87
C GLY A 21 -0.57 -15.78 -6.83
N ASP A 22 -1.45 -16.15 -7.73
CA ASP A 22 -2.07 -15.23 -8.70
C ASP A 22 -2.71 -14.01 -8.03
N PHE A 23 -3.20 -14.18 -6.81
CA PHE A 23 -3.77 -13.07 -6.04
C PHE A 23 -2.74 -12.07 -5.51
N ALA A 24 -1.51 -12.49 -5.20
CA ALA A 24 -0.42 -11.57 -4.85
C ALA A 24 -0.03 -10.69 -6.05
N LEU A 25 0.00 -11.28 -7.25
CA LEU A 25 0.16 -10.53 -8.49
C LEU A 25 -1.04 -9.61 -8.73
N GLY A 26 -2.25 -10.09 -8.50
CA GLY A 26 -3.49 -9.30 -8.57
C GLY A 26 -3.46 -8.09 -7.65
N TYR A 27 -2.93 -8.24 -6.41
CA TYR A 27 -2.73 -7.12 -5.49
C TYR A 27 -1.78 -6.07 -6.07
N VAL A 28 -0.63 -6.47 -6.60
CA VAL A 28 0.33 -5.52 -7.22
C VAL A 28 -0.30 -4.82 -8.41
N LEU A 29 -1.00 -5.54 -9.28
CA LEU A 29 -1.73 -4.96 -10.40
C LEU A 29 -2.78 -3.94 -9.95
N ALA A 30 -3.57 -4.29 -8.94
CA ALA A 30 -4.60 -3.42 -8.38
C ALA A 30 -4.00 -2.17 -7.72
N HIS A 31 -2.83 -2.29 -7.09
CA HIS A 31 -2.07 -1.16 -6.55
C HIS A 31 -1.64 -0.20 -7.67
N GLU A 32 -1.07 -0.72 -8.77
CA GLU A 32 -0.69 0.10 -9.94
C GLU A 32 -1.91 0.76 -10.61
N VAL A 33 -3.03 0.06 -10.69
CA VAL A 33 -4.29 0.65 -11.15
C VAL A 33 -4.76 1.74 -10.17
N GLY A 34 -4.53 1.57 -8.87
CA GLY A 34 -4.76 2.59 -7.85
C GLY A 34 -4.02 3.90 -8.15
N HIS A 35 -2.75 3.83 -8.52
CA HIS A 35 -1.99 5.01 -8.98
C HIS A 35 -2.57 5.64 -10.25
N HIS A 36 -3.07 4.82 -11.17
CA HIS A 36 -3.76 5.34 -12.34
C HIS A 36 -5.05 6.10 -11.98
N VAL A 37 -5.83 5.57 -11.05
CA VAL A 37 -7.03 6.26 -10.51
C VAL A 37 -6.66 7.58 -9.85
N GLN A 38 -5.60 7.63 -9.06
CA GLN A 38 -5.08 8.87 -8.46
C GLN A 38 -4.74 9.92 -9.53
N ASN A 39 -4.13 9.49 -10.63
CA ASN A 39 -3.83 10.37 -11.75
C ASN A 39 -5.11 10.94 -12.39
N LEU A 40 -6.10 10.09 -12.65
CA LEU A 40 -7.39 10.51 -13.24
C LEU A 40 -8.16 11.49 -12.34
N LEU A 41 -8.06 11.32 -11.02
CA LEU A 41 -8.72 12.18 -10.02
C LEU A 41 -7.94 13.48 -9.71
N GLY A 42 -6.77 13.69 -10.33
CA GLY A 42 -5.91 14.84 -10.07
C GLY A 42 -5.18 14.79 -8.72
N ILE A 43 -5.21 13.65 -8.02
CA ILE A 43 -4.53 13.46 -6.73
C ILE A 43 -3.02 13.48 -6.93
N SER A 44 -2.51 12.81 -7.97
CA SER A 44 -1.09 12.77 -8.28
C SER A 44 -0.50 14.16 -8.55
N GLU A 45 -1.21 15.00 -9.30
CA GLU A 45 -0.79 16.38 -9.56
C GLU A 45 -0.74 17.23 -8.29
N LYS A 46 -1.75 17.11 -7.43
CA LYS A 46 -1.78 17.81 -6.14
C LYS A 46 -0.66 17.34 -5.22
N ALA A 47 -0.39 16.04 -5.16
CA ALA A 47 0.69 15.47 -4.38
C ALA A 47 2.05 16.00 -4.84
N GLN A 48 2.34 15.95 -6.15
CA GLN A 48 3.59 16.50 -6.73
C GLN A 48 3.78 17.97 -6.41
N LYS A 49 2.71 18.77 -6.46
CA LYS A 49 2.76 20.19 -6.08
C LYS A 49 3.13 20.36 -4.60
N LEU A 50 2.55 19.59 -3.71
CA LEU A 50 2.89 19.61 -2.28
C LEU A 50 4.32 19.15 -2.02
N GLU A 51 4.77 18.10 -2.68
CA GLU A 51 6.14 17.59 -2.60
C GLU A 51 7.18 18.64 -3.00
N SER A 52 6.88 19.45 -4.02
CA SER A 52 7.79 20.50 -4.50
C SER A 52 7.89 21.72 -3.59
N GLN A 53 6.97 21.88 -2.63
CA GLN A 53 6.87 23.06 -1.75
C GLN A 53 7.52 22.84 -0.37
N GLY A 54 7.82 21.59 -0.01
CA GLY A 54 8.32 21.22 1.31
C GLY A 54 9.78 20.79 1.33
N SER A 55 10.23 20.37 2.49
CA SER A 55 11.52 19.68 2.64
C SER A 55 11.46 18.28 2.01
N LYS A 56 12.63 17.64 1.84
CA LYS A 56 12.69 16.24 1.37
C LYS A 56 11.89 15.30 2.28
N ALA A 57 11.93 15.52 3.59
CA ALA A 57 11.15 14.72 4.54
C ALA A 57 9.63 14.94 4.35
N ASP A 58 9.21 16.17 4.03
CA ASP A 58 7.80 16.46 3.72
C ASP A 58 7.38 15.78 2.41
N ALA A 59 8.20 15.85 1.38
CA ALA A 59 7.96 15.18 0.11
C ALA A 59 7.82 13.66 0.31
N ASN A 60 8.72 13.04 1.07
CA ASN A 60 8.63 11.62 1.41
C ASN A 60 7.31 11.28 2.14
N ARG A 61 6.89 12.12 3.09
CA ARG A 61 5.60 11.92 3.78
C ARG A 61 4.40 11.99 2.84
N ILE A 62 4.42 12.88 1.86
CA ILE A 62 3.37 12.95 0.84
C ILE A 62 3.41 11.69 -0.04
N SER A 63 4.58 11.27 -0.48
CA SER A 63 4.76 10.03 -1.24
C SER A 63 4.17 8.82 -0.51
N VAL A 64 4.47 8.66 0.79
CA VAL A 64 3.86 7.61 1.61
C VAL A 64 2.33 7.66 1.58
N LYS A 65 1.71 8.84 1.68
CA LYS A 65 0.24 8.98 1.63
C LYS A 65 -0.33 8.53 0.29
N VAL A 66 0.33 8.84 -0.81
CA VAL A 66 -0.03 8.39 -2.16
C VAL A 66 0.01 6.86 -2.25
N GLU A 67 1.09 6.26 -1.78
CA GLU A 67 1.27 4.80 -1.79
C GLU A 67 0.22 4.07 -0.93
N LEU A 68 -0.02 4.55 0.28
CA LEU A 68 -1.02 3.95 1.18
C LEU A 68 -2.45 4.07 0.63
N GLN A 69 -2.75 5.13 -0.11
CA GLN A 69 -4.03 5.26 -0.80
C GLN A 69 -4.16 4.24 -1.92
N ALA A 70 -3.09 3.98 -2.68
CA ALA A 70 -3.07 2.93 -3.70
C ALA A 70 -3.27 1.54 -3.08
N ASP A 71 -2.67 1.26 -1.92
CA ASP A 71 -2.92 0.03 -1.16
C ASP A 71 -4.38 -0.10 -0.72
N CYS A 72 -5.00 0.98 -0.29
CA CYS A 72 -6.41 0.99 0.07
C CYS A 72 -7.31 0.70 -1.15
N PHE A 73 -7.03 1.31 -2.30
CA PHE A 73 -7.75 1.00 -3.55
C PHE A 73 -7.57 -0.46 -3.96
N ALA A 74 -6.37 -1.03 -3.80
CA ALA A 74 -6.14 -2.46 -4.01
C ALA A 74 -6.98 -3.31 -3.05
N GLY A 75 -7.14 -2.88 -1.81
CA GLY A 75 -8.04 -3.51 -0.84
C GLY A 75 -9.51 -3.46 -1.30
N VAL A 76 -9.97 -2.33 -1.80
CA VAL A 76 -11.34 -2.21 -2.37
C VAL A 76 -11.53 -3.20 -3.53
N TRP A 77 -10.56 -3.31 -4.44
CA TRP A 77 -10.59 -4.32 -5.49
C TRP A 77 -10.71 -5.73 -4.90
N GLY A 78 -9.92 -6.07 -3.88
CA GLY A 78 -9.99 -7.36 -3.21
C GLY A 78 -11.35 -7.67 -2.59
N ASN A 79 -12.05 -6.64 -2.06
CA ASN A 79 -13.43 -6.79 -1.59
C ASN A 79 -14.37 -7.23 -2.71
N TYR A 80 -14.28 -6.61 -3.88
CA TYR A 80 -15.10 -6.98 -5.04
C TYR A 80 -14.78 -8.40 -5.52
N MET A 81 -13.50 -8.79 -5.57
CA MET A 81 -13.11 -10.15 -5.93
C MET A 81 -13.69 -11.19 -4.96
N LYS A 82 -13.74 -10.87 -3.67
CA LYS A 82 -14.41 -11.70 -2.67
C LYS A 82 -15.91 -11.82 -2.94
N ARG A 83 -16.58 -10.71 -3.22
CA ARG A 83 -18.04 -10.69 -3.50
C ARG A 83 -18.39 -11.48 -4.75
N ASP A 84 -17.52 -11.45 -5.76
CA ASP A 84 -17.70 -12.16 -7.02
C ASP A 84 -17.29 -13.64 -6.93
N GLY A 85 -16.84 -14.10 -5.75
CA GLY A 85 -16.46 -15.50 -5.53
C GLY A 85 -15.17 -15.92 -6.23
N VAL A 86 -14.32 -14.97 -6.60
CA VAL A 86 -13.05 -15.21 -7.29
C VAL A 86 -11.93 -15.59 -6.32
N LEU A 87 -12.05 -15.18 -5.04
CA LEU A 87 -11.03 -15.46 -4.02
C LEU A 87 -11.08 -16.90 -3.55
N GLU A 88 -9.90 -17.52 -3.53
CA GLU A 88 -9.66 -18.82 -2.93
C GLU A 88 -9.19 -18.70 -1.47
N SER A 89 -9.27 -19.80 -0.74
CA SER A 89 -8.77 -19.86 0.64
C SER A 89 -7.26 -19.53 0.69
N GLY A 90 -6.89 -18.59 1.55
CA GLY A 90 -5.50 -18.14 1.71
C GLY A 90 -5.04 -17.02 0.77
N ASP A 91 -5.83 -16.63 -0.22
CA ASP A 91 -5.45 -15.57 -1.16
C ASP A 91 -5.31 -14.22 -0.47
N LEU A 92 -6.24 -13.89 0.43
CA LEU A 92 -6.14 -12.68 1.23
C LEU A 92 -4.86 -12.66 2.07
N GLU A 93 -4.51 -13.79 2.69
CA GLU A 93 -3.29 -13.91 3.49
C GLU A 93 -2.03 -13.70 2.64
N LYS A 94 -1.99 -14.25 1.43
CA LYS A 94 -0.89 -14.02 0.48
C LYS A 94 -0.75 -12.55 0.10
N ALA A 95 -1.85 -11.85 -0.18
CA ALA A 95 -1.83 -10.41 -0.46
C ALA A 95 -1.31 -9.60 0.75
N LEU A 96 -1.77 -9.93 1.95
CA LEU A 96 -1.34 -9.29 3.19
C LEU A 96 0.14 -9.50 3.47
N ASN A 97 0.64 -10.72 3.24
CA ASN A 97 2.06 -11.05 3.38
C ASN A 97 2.91 -10.28 2.35
N THR A 98 2.42 -10.14 1.11
CA THR A 98 3.08 -9.34 0.08
C THR A 98 3.15 -7.87 0.48
N ALA A 99 2.05 -7.26 0.89
CA ALA A 99 2.01 -5.88 1.36
C ALA A 99 2.97 -5.63 2.53
N THR A 100 3.05 -6.60 3.46
CA THR A 100 3.97 -6.54 4.61
C THR A 100 5.43 -6.65 4.18
N ALA A 101 5.74 -7.53 3.23
CA ALA A 101 7.11 -7.79 2.79
C ALA A 101 7.76 -6.61 2.05
N ILE A 102 6.97 -5.74 1.44
CA ILE A 102 7.43 -4.60 0.64
C ILE A 102 7.31 -3.25 1.38
N GLY A 103 7.09 -3.26 2.69
CA GLY A 103 7.17 -2.04 3.51
C GLY A 103 8.60 -1.55 3.69
N ASP A 104 8.79 -0.22 3.71
CA ASP A 104 10.11 0.41 3.79
C ASP A 104 10.89 0.01 5.06
N ASP A 105 10.21 -0.14 6.18
CA ASP A 105 10.80 -0.56 7.45
C ASP A 105 11.45 -1.94 7.36
N ARG A 106 10.79 -2.88 6.70
CA ARG A 106 11.31 -4.23 6.49
C ARG A 106 12.45 -4.23 5.49
N LEU A 107 12.27 -3.58 4.35
CA LEU A 107 13.29 -3.51 3.30
C LEU A 107 14.58 -2.84 3.81
N GLN A 108 14.47 -1.74 4.56
CA GLN A 108 15.64 -1.06 5.13
C GLN A 108 16.33 -1.91 6.20
N LYS A 109 15.57 -2.57 7.07
CA LYS A 109 16.13 -3.45 8.09
C LYS A 109 16.89 -4.63 7.49
N GLU A 110 16.36 -5.24 6.44
CA GLU A 110 17.00 -6.33 5.71
C GLU A 110 18.28 -5.86 4.98
N ALA A 111 18.25 -4.67 4.37
CA ALA A 111 19.36 -4.16 3.58
C ALA A 111 20.50 -3.56 4.42
N THR A 112 20.17 -2.85 5.52
CA THR A 112 21.14 -2.03 6.27
C THR A 112 21.18 -2.31 7.78
N GLY A 113 20.26 -3.10 8.29
CA GLY A 113 20.08 -3.36 9.73
C GLY A 113 19.47 -2.17 10.50
N ARG A 114 19.15 -1.06 9.83
CA ARG A 114 18.62 0.17 10.42
C ARG A 114 17.33 0.60 9.73
N VAL A 115 16.48 1.31 10.48
CA VAL A 115 15.22 1.87 9.98
C VAL A 115 15.27 3.39 10.15
N VAL A 116 15.04 4.13 9.08
CA VAL A 116 15.06 5.61 9.05
C VAL A 116 13.71 6.11 8.52
N PRO A 117 12.73 6.39 9.41
CA PRO A 117 11.35 6.72 9.00
C PRO A 117 11.23 7.92 8.05
N ASP A 118 12.05 8.96 8.24
CA ASP A 118 12.01 10.16 7.39
C ASP A 118 12.48 9.90 5.94
N SER A 119 13.08 8.75 5.67
CA SER A 119 13.46 8.32 4.31
C SER A 119 12.43 7.40 3.64
N PHE A 120 11.32 7.08 4.31
CA PHE A 120 10.29 6.23 3.73
C PHE A 120 9.56 6.93 2.59
N THR A 121 9.34 6.21 1.50
CA THR A 121 8.59 6.66 0.33
C THR A 121 7.36 5.82 0.04
N HIS A 122 7.27 4.60 0.60
CA HIS A 122 6.16 3.66 0.41
C HIS A 122 5.37 3.36 1.68
N GLY A 123 5.91 3.73 2.84
CA GLY A 123 5.31 3.46 4.14
C GLY A 123 5.78 2.16 4.79
N THR A 124 5.48 2.02 6.07
CA THR A 124 5.81 0.82 6.84
C THR A 124 4.96 -0.37 6.41
N SER A 125 5.45 -1.58 6.63
CA SER A 125 4.69 -2.82 6.47
C SER A 125 3.32 -2.75 7.12
N ALA A 126 3.31 -2.18 8.29
CA ALA A 126 2.12 -2.02 9.10
C ALA A 126 1.11 -1.03 8.54
N GLN A 127 1.56 0.12 8.04
CA GLN A 127 0.71 1.10 7.38
C GLN A 127 0.09 0.52 6.10
N ARG A 128 0.88 -0.16 5.29
CA ARG A 128 0.44 -0.80 4.05
C ARG A 128 -0.66 -1.84 4.34
N LEU A 129 -0.42 -2.70 5.33
CA LEU A 129 -1.39 -3.68 5.78
C LEU A 129 -2.69 -3.05 6.27
N TYR A 130 -2.60 -1.99 7.08
CA TYR A 130 -3.77 -1.28 7.60
C TYR A 130 -4.63 -0.72 6.48
N TRP A 131 -4.04 0.01 5.55
CA TRP A 131 -4.80 0.67 4.49
C TRP A 131 -5.38 -0.32 3.48
N PHE A 132 -4.66 -1.39 3.16
CA PHE A 132 -5.22 -2.48 2.36
C PHE A 132 -6.46 -3.10 3.06
N LYS A 133 -6.33 -3.46 4.34
CA LYS A 133 -7.46 -4.02 5.11
C LYS A 133 -8.64 -3.05 5.21
N ARG A 134 -8.38 -1.76 5.34
CA ARG A 134 -9.43 -0.74 5.36
C ARG A 134 -10.23 -0.75 4.07
N GLY A 135 -9.58 -0.75 2.93
CA GLY A 135 -10.23 -0.87 1.63
C GLY A 135 -10.98 -2.20 1.47
N TYR A 136 -10.33 -3.29 1.83
CA TYR A 136 -10.89 -4.63 1.74
C TYR A 136 -12.16 -4.81 2.61
N ASN A 137 -12.16 -4.32 3.82
CA ASN A 137 -13.30 -4.46 4.72
C ASN A 137 -14.47 -3.55 4.33
N SER A 138 -14.19 -2.35 3.83
CA SER A 138 -15.22 -1.38 3.47
C SER A 138 -15.82 -1.61 2.08
N GLY A 139 -15.00 -2.03 1.11
CA GLY A 139 -15.37 -2.06 -0.30
C GLY A 139 -15.73 -0.69 -0.88
N ASN A 140 -15.38 0.39 -0.17
CA ASN A 140 -15.74 1.76 -0.51
C ASN A 140 -14.49 2.63 -0.69
N PRO A 141 -14.21 3.13 -1.92
CA PRO A 141 -13.03 3.94 -2.20
C PRO A 141 -13.02 5.28 -1.43
N ASN A 142 -14.16 5.79 -0.98
CA ASN A 142 -14.21 7.01 -0.17
C ASN A 142 -13.56 6.85 1.21
N THR A 143 -13.33 5.62 1.67
CA THR A 143 -12.61 5.37 2.92
C THR A 143 -11.09 5.45 2.77
N CYS A 144 -10.59 5.66 1.54
CA CYS A 144 -9.18 5.67 1.18
C CYS A 144 -8.53 7.07 1.21
N ASN A 145 -9.10 8.03 1.94
CA ASN A 145 -8.49 9.35 2.06
C ASN A 145 -7.34 9.35 3.07
N THR A 146 -6.14 9.04 2.61
CA THR A 146 -4.92 9.04 3.43
C THR A 146 -4.41 10.43 3.78
N PHE A 147 -4.88 11.47 3.08
CA PHE A 147 -4.43 12.86 3.26
C PHE A 147 -5.11 13.55 4.45
N GLU A 148 -6.33 13.16 4.80
CA GLU A 148 -7.05 13.66 5.98
C GLU A 148 -6.67 12.92 7.27
N SER A 149 -6.12 11.71 7.17
CA SER A 149 -5.66 10.98 8.34
C SER A 149 -4.35 11.57 8.84
N ASP A 150 -4.16 11.64 10.17
CA ASP A 150 -2.89 12.06 10.78
C ASP A 150 -1.83 10.95 10.63
N THR A 151 -1.39 10.77 9.40
CA THR A 151 -0.21 9.97 9.04
C THR A 151 1.03 10.86 8.92
N SER A 152 0.99 12.08 9.48
CA SER A 152 1.98 13.13 9.29
C SER A 152 3.41 12.70 9.62
N ASN A 153 3.58 11.72 10.51
CA ASN A 153 4.89 11.17 10.89
C ASN A 153 5.10 9.73 10.38
N GLY A 154 4.34 9.30 9.37
CA GLY A 154 4.36 7.89 8.98
C GLY A 154 3.81 6.94 10.05
N ALA A 155 3.35 7.47 11.16
CA ALA A 155 2.74 6.68 12.22
C ALA A 155 1.31 6.27 11.81
N VAL A 156 1.01 5.01 11.97
CA VAL A 156 -0.37 4.52 11.93
C VAL A 156 -1.05 4.98 13.23
N PRO A 157 -2.24 5.60 13.19
CA PRO A 157 -2.96 5.93 14.40
C PRO A 157 -3.05 4.70 15.32
N ALA A 158 -2.87 4.87 16.62
CA ALA A 158 -2.89 3.75 17.57
C ALA A 158 -4.18 2.92 17.51
N THR A 159 -5.29 3.53 17.09
CA THR A 159 -6.59 2.88 16.82
C THR A 159 -6.57 1.98 15.60
N ALA A 160 -5.60 2.14 14.70
CA ALA A 160 -5.47 1.33 13.50
C ALA A 160 -5.03 -0.12 13.77
N TRP A 161 -4.50 -0.39 14.95
CA TRP A 161 -3.91 -1.68 15.32
C TRP A 161 -4.84 -2.60 16.09
N GLY A 162 -6.10 -2.18 16.31
CA GLY A 162 -7.00 -2.97 17.14
C GLY A 162 -6.28 -3.35 18.43
N ARG A 163 -5.95 -2.40 19.28
CA ARG A 163 -5.59 -2.80 20.65
C ARG A 163 -6.75 -3.61 21.19
N THR A 164 -6.56 -4.89 21.29
CA THR A 164 -7.24 -5.62 22.33
C THR A 164 -6.98 -4.88 23.61
N ALA A 165 -8.02 -4.19 24.09
CA ALA A 165 -8.03 -3.70 25.45
C ALA A 165 -7.66 -4.89 26.34
N GLN A 166 -6.62 -4.73 27.12
CA GLN A 166 -6.41 -5.58 28.29
C GLN A 166 -7.59 -5.41 29.21
#